data_8ceb6d0fcea82ee9dd62278bd8ac8375
#
_entry.id   8ceb6d0fcea82ee9dd62278bd8ac8375
#
_cell.length_a   1.000
_cell.length_b   1.000
_cell.length_c   1.000
_cell.angle_alpha   90.00
_cell.angle_beta   90.00
_cell.angle_gamma   90.00
#
_symmetry.space_group_name_H-M   'P 1'
#
loop_
_entity.id
_entity.type
_entity.pdbx_description
1 polymer ?
#
loop_
_entity_poly.entity_id
_entity_poly.type
_entity_poly.pdbx_seq_one_letter_code
_entity_poly.pdbx_strand_id
1 'polypeptide(L)'
;MLASETNKHWDVGYVSGSFDMFHIGHLNLIRQTKKRCNKLIVGVLTDELISNRKNKWPTIPLHDRLEIIAALKYVDKVDITTESLTHKRNALKKYGFDAMFSGDDHIDDGWADDEDELKELGVDLVFFPYTKEVSSSRLQEITLPPKAEHAGKAKRIDDGVQFLFPFDKVNKNERIIIYGTGKVGEQYYRQLSELEFCEIVAFADTYAKPGARFEGKRCLTAEEVRSVEQHYDRIVIASTTYHSQIISRLRSLGIKPGRIV
;
A
#
# COMPACT_ATOMS: atom_id res chain seq x y z
N MET A 1 -7.37 6.99 -27.21
CA MET A 1 -7.38 8.31 -27.90
C MET A 1 -6.88 9.40 -26.96
N LEU A 2 -6.24 10.45 -27.48
CA LEU A 2 -5.86 11.60 -26.64
C LEU A 2 -7.04 12.48 -26.33
N ALA A 3 -7.12 13.01 -25.10
CA ALA A 3 -8.23 13.88 -24.66
C ALA A 3 -8.35 15.18 -25.49
N SER A 4 -7.24 15.65 -26.10
CA SER A 4 -7.23 16.80 -27.01
C SER A 4 -7.93 16.55 -28.34
N GLU A 5 -8.13 15.29 -28.72
CA GLU A 5 -8.71 14.86 -30.01
C GLU A 5 -10.23 14.67 -29.93
N THR A 6 -10.84 14.80 -28.76
CA THR A 6 -12.28 14.61 -28.58
C THR A 6 -12.90 15.65 -27.66
N ASN A 7 -14.10 16.11 -28.04
CA ASN A 7 -14.97 16.91 -27.18
C ASN A 7 -16.10 16.06 -26.55
N LYS A 8 -16.01 14.75 -26.66
CA LYS A 8 -17.03 13.82 -26.15
C LYS A 8 -17.19 13.96 -24.64
N HIS A 9 -18.41 13.83 -24.16
CA HIS A 9 -18.78 13.77 -22.74
C HIS A 9 -19.45 12.43 -22.46
N TRP A 10 -19.16 11.82 -21.33
CA TRP A 10 -19.63 10.49 -20.96
C TRP A 10 -20.51 10.53 -19.72
N ASP A 11 -21.39 9.57 -19.54
CA ASP A 11 -22.21 9.48 -18.34
C ASP A 11 -21.39 9.02 -17.14
N VAL A 12 -20.62 7.94 -17.29
CA VAL A 12 -19.81 7.38 -16.22
C VAL A 12 -18.35 7.28 -16.66
N GLY A 13 -17.47 8.01 -15.99
CA GLY A 13 -16.02 7.91 -16.14
C GLY A 13 -15.41 7.05 -15.05
N TYR A 14 -14.35 6.31 -15.38
CA TYR A 14 -13.57 5.51 -14.45
C TYR A 14 -12.09 5.86 -14.53
N VAL A 15 -11.47 6.01 -13.38
CA VAL A 15 -10.01 6.16 -13.21
C VAL A 15 -9.54 5.17 -12.17
N SER A 16 -8.44 4.47 -12.42
CA SER A 16 -7.80 3.66 -11.38
C SER A 16 -6.32 4.01 -11.23
N GLY A 17 -5.82 3.96 -10.00
CA GLY A 17 -4.43 4.29 -9.74
C GLY A 17 -3.99 4.01 -8.32
N SER A 18 -2.68 4.09 -8.09
CA SER A 18 -2.13 3.96 -6.74
C SER A 18 -2.47 5.16 -5.85
N PHE A 19 -2.46 6.36 -6.42
CA PHE A 19 -2.64 7.65 -5.73
C PHE A 19 -1.75 7.80 -4.48
N ASP A 20 -0.59 7.12 -4.50
CA ASP A 20 0.41 7.25 -3.45
C ASP A 20 1.08 8.63 -3.51
N MET A 21 1.41 9.20 -2.33
CA MET A 21 1.97 10.56 -2.24
C MET A 21 1.13 11.54 -3.07
N PHE A 22 -0.17 11.59 -2.83
CA PHE A 22 -1.13 12.38 -3.63
C PHE A 22 -0.61 13.78 -3.96
N HIS A 23 -0.56 14.11 -5.25
CA HIS A 23 0.04 15.35 -5.76
C HIS A 23 -0.81 15.98 -6.87
N ILE A 24 -0.37 17.16 -7.36
CA ILE A 24 -1.08 17.94 -8.36
C ILE A 24 -1.35 17.16 -9.67
N GLY A 25 -0.48 16.25 -10.05
CA GLY A 25 -0.69 15.38 -11.22
C GLY A 25 -1.92 14.50 -11.07
N HIS A 26 -2.07 13.84 -9.91
CA HIS A 26 -3.27 13.06 -9.58
C HIS A 26 -4.53 13.93 -9.55
N LEU A 27 -4.45 15.11 -8.92
CA LEU A 27 -5.56 16.04 -8.88
C LEU A 27 -5.96 16.54 -10.28
N ASN A 28 -4.99 16.81 -11.15
CA ASN A 28 -5.25 17.24 -12.51
C ASN A 28 -5.97 16.16 -13.32
N LEU A 29 -5.53 14.91 -13.23
CA LEU A 29 -6.18 13.76 -13.87
C LEU A 29 -7.65 13.67 -13.42
N ILE A 30 -7.91 13.61 -12.11
CA ILE A 30 -9.25 13.52 -11.55
C ILE A 30 -10.13 14.71 -11.98
N ARG A 31 -9.60 15.94 -11.88
CA ARG A 31 -10.31 17.17 -12.25
C ARG A 31 -10.65 17.22 -13.74
N GLN A 32 -9.73 16.82 -14.61
CA GLN A 32 -9.94 16.79 -16.05
C GLN A 32 -10.94 15.71 -16.46
N THR A 33 -10.86 14.52 -15.84
CA THR A 33 -11.84 13.46 -16.05
C THR A 33 -13.24 13.91 -15.63
N LYS A 34 -13.39 14.52 -14.45
CA LYS A 34 -14.71 15.01 -13.98
C LYS A 34 -15.34 16.05 -14.91
N LYS A 35 -14.54 16.84 -15.62
CA LYS A 35 -15.05 17.77 -16.64
C LYS A 35 -15.62 17.07 -17.89
N ARG A 36 -15.29 15.80 -18.06
CA ARG A 36 -15.68 14.99 -19.24
C ARG A 36 -16.73 13.92 -18.94
N CYS A 37 -17.20 13.81 -17.68
CA CYS A 37 -18.23 12.84 -17.32
C CYS A 37 -19.19 13.40 -16.26
N ASN A 38 -20.42 12.89 -16.27
CA ASN A 38 -21.45 13.25 -15.28
C ASN A 38 -21.10 12.63 -13.93
N LYS A 39 -20.65 11.38 -13.91
CA LYS A 39 -20.27 10.64 -12.71
C LYS A 39 -18.85 10.11 -12.83
N LEU A 40 -18.00 10.38 -11.85
CA LEU A 40 -16.63 9.88 -11.77
C LEU A 40 -16.48 8.84 -10.67
N ILE A 41 -16.04 7.65 -11.05
CA ILE A 41 -15.67 6.57 -10.13
C ILE A 41 -14.14 6.46 -10.11
N VAL A 42 -13.55 6.45 -8.92
CA VAL A 42 -12.11 6.30 -8.74
C VAL A 42 -11.80 5.02 -8.00
N GLY A 43 -11.02 4.15 -8.63
CA GLY A 43 -10.50 2.92 -8.04
C GLY A 43 -9.11 3.13 -7.46
N VAL A 44 -8.92 2.87 -6.16
CA VAL A 44 -7.64 2.96 -5.49
C VAL A 44 -7.05 1.56 -5.34
N LEU A 45 -5.84 1.34 -5.87
CA LEU A 45 -5.16 0.05 -5.83
C LEU A 45 -4.80 -0.33 -4.39
N THR A 46 -4.95 -1.63 -4.05
CA THR A 46 -4.49 -2.14 -2.75
C THR A 46 -2.97 -2.03 -2.62
N ASP A 47 -2.48 -2.05 -1.39
CA ASP A 47 -1.04 -1.95 -1.10
C ASP A 47 -0.28 -3.15 -1.68
N GLU A 48 -0.88 -4.35 -1.58
CA GLU A 48 -0.33 -5.57 -2.15
C GLU A 48 -0.23 -5.50 -3.68
N LEU A 49 -1.28 -4.98 -4.34
CA LEU A 49 -1.29 -4.84 -5.79
C LEU A 49 -0.21 -3.87 -6.28
N ILE A 50 0.00 -2.77 -5.57
CA ILE A 50 1.08 -1.83 -5.85
C ILE A 50 2.44 -2.49 -5.64
N SER A 51 2.62 -3.19 -4.52
CA SER A 51 3.86 -3.89 -4.19
C SER A 51 4.21 -4.93 -5.25
N ASN A 52 3.24 -5.73 -5.67
CA ASN A 52 3.45 -6.77 -6.69
C ASN A 52 3.85 -6.19 -8.06
N ARG A 53 3.27 -5.04 -8.45
CA ARG A 53 3.53 -4.41 -9.75
C ARG A 53 4.80 -3.58 -9.79
N LYS A 54 5.08 -2.84 -8.73
CA LYS A 54 6.19 -1.87 -8.68
C LYS A 54 7.39 -2.37 -7.88
N ASN A 55 7.30 -3.59 -7.33
CA ASN A 55 8.28 -4.14 -6.37
C ASN A 55 8.60 -3.17 -5.22
N LYS A 56 7.59 -2.37 -4.82
CA LYS A 56 7.70 -1.32 -3.81
C LYS A 56 6.35 -1.05 -3.16
N TRP A 57 6.29 -1.04 -1.84
CA TRP A 57 5.10 -0.66 -1.10
C TRP A 57 4.79 0.84 -1.25
N PRO A 58 3.50 1.22 -1.25
CA PRO A 58 3.15 2.63 -1.20
C PRO A 58 3.60 3.26 0.11
N THR A 59 3.89 4.55 0.07
CA THR A 59 4.27 5.34 1.25
C THR A 59 3.05 5.62 2.13
N ILE A 60 1.90 5.85 1.50
CA ILE A 60 0.63 6.14 2.19
C ILE A 60 -0.23 4.86 2.16
N PRO A 61 -0.68 4.35 3.33
CA PRO A 61 -1.54 3.17 3.43
C PRO A 61 -2.84 3.32 2.64
N LEU A 62 -3.41 2.20 2.18
CA LEU A 62 -4.65 2.17 1.39
C LEU A 62 -5.79 2.98 2.02
N HIS A 63 -6.00 2.83 3.34
CA HIS A 63 -7.07 3.53 4.06
C HIS A 63 -6.96 5.05 3.89
N ASP A 64 -5.77 5.61 4.12
CA ASP A 64 -5.54 7.05 4.04
C ASP A 64 -5.64 7.55 2.59
N ARG A 65 -5.18 6.76 1.62
CA ARG A 65 -5.33 7.06 0.18
C ARG A 65 -6.80 7.09 -0.24
N LEU A 66 -7.63 6.17 0.28
CA LEU A 66 -9.07 6.16 0.05
C LEU A 66 -9.74 7.41 0.63
N GLU A 67 -9.39 7.81 1.86
CA GLU A 67 -9.95 9.00 2.50
C GLU A 67 -9.58 10.28 1.75
N ILE A 68 -8.32 10.41 1.32
CA ILE A 68 -7.87 11.56 0.52
C ILE A 68 -8.70 11.67 -0.78
N ILE A 69 -8.87 10.56 -1.50
CA ILE A 69 -9.61 10.55 -2.76
C ILE A 69 -11.11 10.81 -2.51
N ALA A 70 -11.69 10.22 -1.47
CA ALA A 70 -13.10 10.43 -1.13
C ALA A 70 -13.43 11.88 -0.75
N ALA A 71 -12.46 12.61 -0.17
CA ALA A 71 -12.62 14.02 0.19
C ALA A 71 -12.59 14.98 -1.02
N LEU A 72 -12.23 14.50 -2.21
CA LEU A 72 -12.15 15.34 -3.41
C LEU A 72 -13.56 15.63 -3.97
N LYS A 73 -13.90 16.89 -4.10
CA LYS A 73 -15.20 17.35 -4.66
C LYS A 73 -15.49 16.91 -6.10
N TYR A 74 -14.50 16.34 -6.77
CA TYR A 74 -14.60 15.87 -8.15
C TYR A 74 -14.98 14.39 -8.24
N VAL A 75 -14.93 13.65 -7.12
CA VAL A 75 -15.14 12.20 -7.06
C VAL A 75 -16.54 11.92 -6.56
N ASP A 76 -17.33 11.19 -7.33
CA ASP A 76 -18.70 10.79 -6.95
C ASP A 76 -18.71 9.45 -6.20
N LYS A 77 -17.73 8.58 -6.49
CA LYS A 77 -17.55 7.30 -5.81
C LYS A 77 -16.07 6.93 -5.77
N VAL A 78 -15.60 6.50 -4.61
CA VAL A 78 -14.31 5.83 -4.45
C VAL A 78 -14.55 4.35 -4.13
N ASP A 79 -13.68 3.47 -4.63
CA ASP A 79 -13.74 2.03 -4.34
C ASP A 79 -12.33 1.43 -4.39
N ILE A 80 -12.17 0.25 -3.80
CA ILE A 80 -10.90 -0.48 -3.77
C ILE A 80 -10.72 -1.26 -5.07
N THR A 81 -9.57 -1.10 -5.73
CA THR A 81 -9.19 -1.91 -6.88
C THR A 81 -8.31 -3.07 -6.42
N THR A 82 -8.89 -4.26 -6.41
CA THR A 82 -8.20 -5.53 -6.16
C THR A 82 -7.62 -6.09 -7.46
N GLU A 83 -6.82 -7.16 -7.38
CA GLU A 83 -6.25 -7.85 -8.56
C GLU A 83 -7.32 -8.19 -9.60
N SER A 84 -8.45 -8.74 -9.18
CA SER A 84 -9.58 -9.07 -10.08
C SER A 84 -10.10 -7.86 -10.85
N LEU A 85 -10.08 -6.66 -10.26
CA LEU A 85 -10.59 -5.43 -10.86
C LEU A 85 -9.55 -4.70 -11.72
N THR A 86 -8.34 -5.21 -11.80
CA THR A 86 -7.36 -4.71 -12.80
C THR A 86 -7.70 -5.21 -14.20
N HIS A 87 -8.41 -6.32 -14.32
CA HIS A 87 -9.02 -6.74 -15.57
C HIS A 87 -10.17 -5.82 -15.93
N LYS A 88 -10.08 -5.12 -17.06
CA LYS A 88 -11.01 -4.06 -17.47
C LYS A 88 -12.45 -4.55 -17.57
N ARG A 89 -12.67 -5.79 -18.06
CA ARG A 89 -14.02 -6.42 -18.12
C ARG A 89 -14.67 -6.55 -16.74
N ASN A 90 -13.89 -6.92 -15.71
CA ASN A 90 -14.42 -7.07 -14.36
C ASN A 90 -14.77 -5.72 -13.75
N ALA A 91 -13.93 -4.72 -13.98
CA ALA A 91 -14.20 -3.35 -13.57
C ALA A 91 -15.40 -2.78 -14.30
N LEU A 92 -15.51 -2.98 -15.62
CA LEU A 92 -16.67 -2.57 -16.42
C LEU A 92 -17.96 -3.22 -15.92
N LYS A 93 -17.95 -4.53 -15.67
CA LYS A 93 -19.11 -5.26 -15.13
C LYS A 93 -19.54 -4.72 -13.76
N LYS A 94 -18.59 -4.32 -12.93
CA LYS A 94 -18.88 -3.79 -11.57
C LYS A 94 -19.38 -2.36 -11.59
N TYR A 95 -18.84 -1.52 -12.45
CA TYR A 95 -19.05 -0.07 -12.39
C TYR A 95 -19.88 0.51 -13.53
N GLY A 96 -19.97 -0.18 -14.66
CA GLY A 96 -20.77 0.26 -15.82
C GLY A 96 -20.30 1.58 -16.40
N PHE A 97 -19.00 1.78 -16.55
CA PHE A 97 -18.47 3.03 -17.09
C PHE A 97 -18.47 3.04 -18.63
N ASP A 98 -18.62 4.24 -19.21
CA ASP A 98 -18.61 4.46 -20.64
C ASP A 98 -17.22 4.85 -21.15
N ALA A 99 -16.38 5.38 -20.26
CA ALA A 99 -15.01 5.71 -20.57
C ALA A 99 -14.07 5.44 -19.39
N MET A 100 -12.87 4.98 -19.73
CA MET A 100 -11.76 4.85 -18.80
C MET A 100 -10.69 5.91 -19.12
N PHE A 101 -10.17 6.56 -18.08
CA PHE A 101 -9.23 7.67 -18.22
C PHE A 101 -7.90 7.34 -17.54
N SER A 102 -6.79 7.76 -18.18
CA SER A 102 -5.43 7.58 -17.65
C SER A 102 -4.53 8.77 -18.02
N GLY A 103 -3.35 8.84 -17.42
CA GLY A 103 -2.26 9.68 -17.91
C GLY A 103 -1.60 9.06 -19.15
N ASP A 104 -1.01 9.88 -20.02
CA ASP A 104 -0.30 9.42 -21.22
C ASP A 104 1.05 8.75 -20.91
N ASP A 105 1.56 8.86 -19.69
CA ASP A 105 2.74 8.15 -19.19
C ASP A 105 2.55 6.62 -19.11
N HIS A 106 1.32 6.15 -19.25
CA HIS A 106 0.98 4.73 -19.26
C HIS A 106 0.70 4.14 -20.66
N ILE A 107 0.79 4.94 -21.72
CA ILE A 107 0.50 4.47 -23.09
C ILE A 107 1.41 3.28 -23.47
N ASP A 108 2.68 3.31 -23.05
CA ASP A 108 3.67 2.27 -23.35
C ASP A 108 3.61 1.05 -22.41
N ASP A 109 2.77 1.07 -21.37
CA ASP A 109 2.67 0.05 -20.33
C ASP A 109 1.70 -1.12 -20.68
N GLY A 110 1.51 -1.44 -21.96
CA GLY A 110 0.62 -2.53 -22.42
C GLY A 110 -0.86 -2.15 -22.54
N TRP A 111 -1.17 -0.87 -22.49
CA TRP A 111 -2.55 -0.36 -22.63
C TRP A 111 -3.11 -0.44 -24.05
N ALA A 112 -2.27 -0.72 -25.05
CA ALA A 112 -2.72 -0.91 -26.43
C ALA A 112 -3.64 -2.13 -26.57
N ASP A 113 -3.29 -3.25 -25.93
CA ASP A 113 -4.12 -4.45 -25.90
C ASP A 113 -5.45 -4.21 -25.14
N ASP A 114 -5.41 -3.43 -24.07
CA ASP A 114 -6.57 -3.01 -23.30
C ASP A 114 -7.49 -2.06 -24.11
N GLU A 115 -6.95 -1.23 -25.01
CA GLU A 115 -7.74 -0.30 -25.84
C GLU A 115 -8.64 -1.05 -26.82
N ASP A 116 -8.11 -2.07 -27.48
CA ASP A 116 -8.88 -2.88 -28.43
C ASP A 116 -10.00 -3.67 -27.68
N GLU A 117 -9.68 -4.25 -26.53
CA GLU A 117 -10.67 -4.95 -25.70
C GLU A 117 -11.81 -4.02 -25.23
N LEU A 118 -11.47 -2.83 -24.74
CA LEU A 118 -12.47 -1.86 -24.27
C LEU A 118 -13.33 -1.33 -25.41
N LYS A 119 -12.72 -1.08 -26.57
CA LYS A 119 -13.41 -0.62 -27.76
C LYS A 119 -14.45 -1.62 -28.28
N GLU A 120 -14.12 -2.92 -28.27
CA GLU A 120 -15.09 -4.00 -28.57
C GLU A 120 -16.27 -4.00 -27.60
N LEU A 121 -16.06 -3.57 -26.35
CA LEU A 121 -17.09 -3.45 -25.32
C LEU A 121 -17.85 -2.12 -25.35
N GLY A 122 -17.58 -1.25 -26.32
CA GLY A 122 -18.19 0.07 -26.46
C GLY A 122 -17.70 1.11 -25.44
N VAL A 123 -16.53 0.89 -24.85
CA VAL A 123 -15.91 1.78 -23.84
C VAL A 123 -14.75 2.54 -24.44
N ASP A 124 -14.73 3.85 -24.27
CA ASP A 124 -13.63 4.68 -24.74
C ASP A 124 -12.47 4.67 -23.73
N LEU A 125 -11.24 4.54 -24.23
CA LEU A 125 -10.02 4.76 -23.44
C LEU A 125 -9.44 6.13 -23.81
N VAL A 126 -9.29 7.01 -22.80
CA VAL A 126 -8.92 8.42 -23.00
C VAL A 126 -7.70 8.76 -22.17
N PHE A 127 -6.68 9.33 -22.83
CA PHE A 127 -5.45 9.74 -22.17
C PHE A 127 -5.36 11.25 -22.03
N PHE A 128 -4.98 11.72 -20.84
CA PHE A 128 -4.64 13.11 -20.58
C PHE A 128 -3.11 13.32 -20.58
N PRO A 129 -2.63 14.48 -21.03
CA PRO A 129 -1.21 14.81 -20.94
C PRO A 129 -0.70 14.71 -19.51
N TYR A 130 0.42 14.04 -19.32
CA TYR A 130 1.06 13.89 -18.01
C TYR A 130 1.59 15.21 -17.47
N THR A 131 1.40 15.46 -16.21
CA THR A 131 1.92 16.67 -15.54
C THR A 131 3.38 16.43 -15.14
N LYS A 132 4.33 16.87 -15.97
CA LYS A 132 5.77 16.55 -15.87
C LYS A 132 6.49 17.06 -14.63
N GLU A 133 5.91 18.00 -13.89
CA GLU A 133 6.61 18.73 -12.80
C GLU A 133 6.67 17.95 -11.48
N VAL A 134 5.74 17.05 -11.21
CA VAL A 134 5.65 16.31 -9.94
C VAL A 134 5.20 14.87 -10.19
N SER A 135 5.94 13.89 -9.69
CA SER A 135 5.54 12.48 -9.65
C SER A 135 5.73 11.90 -8.24
N SER A 136 4.96 10.86 -7.92
CA SER A 136 5.12 10.14 -6.64
C SER A 136 6.55 9.63 -6.46
N SER A 137 7.20 9.15 -7.54
CA SER A 137 8.59 8.68 -7.49
C SER A 137 9.56 9.80 -7.13
N ARG A 138 9.40 10.99 -7.73
CA ARG A 138 10.24 12.17 -7.43
C ARG A 138 10.01 12.69 -6.01
N LEU A 139 8.77 12.69 -5.53
CA LEU A 139 8.48 13.07 -4.15
C LEU A 139 9.12 12.09 -3.17
N GLN A 140 9.09 10.80 -3.44
CA GLN A 140 9.74 9.79 -2.62
C GLN A 140 11.27 9.96 -2.60
N GLU A 141 11.90 10.31 -3.73
CA GLU A 141 13.35 10.60 -3.79
C GLU A 141 13.74 11.83 -2.95
N ILE A 142 12.87 12.83 -2.86
CA ILE A 142 13.13 14.05 -2.08
C ILE A 142 12.89 13.82 -0.58
N THR A 143 11.92 12.99 -0.23
CA THR A 143 11.53 12.74 1.17
C THR A 143 12.33 11.62 1.82
N LEU A 144 12.91 10.72 1.04
CA LEU A 144 13.88 9.75 1.55
C LEU A 144 15.24 10.46 1.78
N PRO A 145 15.96 10.15 2.88
CA PRO A 145 17.30 10.69 3.06
C PRO A 145 18.15 10.34 1.84
N PRO A 146 19.02 11.27 1.36
CA PRO A 146 19.86 11.02 0.20
C PRO A 146 20.62 9.71 0.41
N LYS A 147 20.61 8.83 -0.61
CA LYS A 147 21.46 7.63 -0.60
C LYS A 147 22.86 8.10 -0.25
N ALA A 148 23.37 7.67 0.89
CA ALA A 148 24.67 8.06 1.36
C ALA A 148 25.75 7.54 0.38
N GLU A 149 26.22 8.39 -0.51
CA GLU A 149 27.29 8.09 -1.45
C GLU A 149 28.70 8.11 -0.81
N HIS A 150 28.81 8.17 0.50
CA HIS A 150 30.10 8.15 1.20
C HIS A 150 30.02 7.35 2.50
N ALA A 151 29.98 6.02 2.40
CA ALA A 151 30.51 5.14 3.43
C ALA A 151 31.02 3.87 2.77
N GLY A 152 32.31 3.61 2.93
CA GLY A 152 32.97 2.48 2.30
C GLY A 152 32.33 1.14 2.65
N LYS A 153 32.21 0.30 1.63
CA LYS A 153 31.91 -1.14 1.70
C LYS A 153 30.79 -1.58 2.65
N ALA A 154 29.63 -0.95 2.60
CA ALA A 154 28.42 -1.58 3.08
C ALA A 154 27.92 -2.54 1.99
N LYS A 155 27.79 -3.83 2.31
CA LYS A 155 27.15 -4.84 1.50
C LYS A 155 25.85 -4.27 0.95
N ARG A 156 25.63 -4.37 -0.38
CA ARG A 156 24.36 -3.99 -1.04
C ARG A 156 23.21 -4.59 -0.24
N ILE A 157 22.40 -3.71 0.38
CA ILE A 157 21.11 -4.10 0.91
C ILE A 157 20.26 -4.36 -0.34
N ASP A 158 19.86 -5.62 -0.50
CA ASP A 158 18.95 -6.08 -1.54
C ASP A 158 17.72 -5.18 -1.58
N ASP A 159 17.25 -4.78 -2.75
CA ASP A 159 16.17 -3.80 -3.01
C ASP A 159 14.78 -4.29 -2.52
N GLY A 160 14.72 -4.87 -1.33
CA GLY A 160 13.51 -5.37 -0.71
C GLY A 160 12.66 -4.25 -0.11
N VAL A 161 11.38 -4.31 -0.37
CA VAL A 161 10.33 -3.48 0.22
C VAL A 161 10.64 -3.09 1.66
N GLN A 162 10.72 -1.80 1.93
CA GLN A 162 11.02 -1.30 3.27
C GLN A 162 9.70 -1.17 4.06
N PHE A 163 9.49 -2.07 5.03
CA PHE A 163 8.37 -1.97 5.95
C PHE A 163 8.76 -1.05 7.10
N LEU A 164 8.02 0.05 7.26
CA LEU A 164 8.26 0.97 8.36
C LEU A 164 7.63 0.42 9.65
N PHE A 165 8.40 0.42 10.74
CA PHE A 165 7.88 0.09 12.06
C PHE A 165 6.83 1.14 12.48
N PRO A 166 5.69 0.75 13.10
CA PRO A 166 4.62 1.68 13.46
C PRO A 166 4.98 2.50 14.70
N PHE A 167 5.90 3.46 14.55
CA PHE A 167 6.39 4.33 15.63
C PHE A 167 5.30 5.19 16.27
N ASP A 168 4.23 5.47 15.54
CA ASP A 168 3.06 6.23 16.00
C ASP A 168 2.16 5.45 16.97
N LYS A 169 2.30 4.12 16.98
CA LYS A 169 1.45 3.21 17.79
C LYS A 169 2.19 2.58 18.97
N VAL A 170 3.48 2.80 19.09
CA VAL A 170 4.35 2.26 20.14
C VAL A 170 5.06 3.40 20.81
N ASN A 171 5.08 3.44 22.16
CA ASN A 171 5.82 4.47 22.87
C ASN A 171 7.30 4.13 23.01
N LYS A 172 8.14 5.16 23.11
CA LYS A 172 9.57 4.97 23.37
C LYS A 172 9.77 4.22 24.69
N ASN A 173 10.72 3.27 24.71
CA ASN A 173 11.06 2.41 25.84
C ASN A 173 9.99 1.37 26.23
N GLU A 174 8.90 1.20 25.46
CA GLU A 174 8.00 0.06 25.66
C GLU A 174 8.73 -1.26 25.37
N ARG A 175 8.35 -2.31 26.10
CA ARG A 175 8.80 -3.67 25.87
C ARG A 175 7.84 -4.34 24.90
N ILE A 176 8.33 -4.79 23.76
CA ILE A 176 7.47 -5.31 22.70
C ILE A 176 7.81 -6.75 22.31
N ILE A 177 6.80 -7.45 21.81
CA ILE A 177 6.94 -8.67 21.03
C ILE A 177 6.63 -8.32 19.58
N ILE A 178 7.51 -8.71 18.66
CA ILE A 178 7.23 -8.65 17.22
C ILE A 178 6.63 -9.98 16.78
N TYR A 179 5.37 -9.96 16.33
CA TYR A 179 4.68 -11.16 15.85
C TYR A 179 4.80 -11.29 14.33
N GLY A 180 5.61 -12.23 13.88
CA GLY A 180 6.01 -12.50 12.51
C GLY A 180 7.52 -12.46 12.36
N THR A 181 8.12 -13.56 11.88
CA THR A 181 9.57 -13.72 11.68
C THR A 181 9.97 -13.66 10.20
N GLY A 182 9.03 -13.26 9.34
CA GLY A 182 9.29 -13.02 7.92
C GLY A 182 9.96 -11.69 7.65
N LYS A 183 9.98 -11.30 6.37
CA LYS A 183 10.64 -10.09 5.87
C LYS A 183 10.22 -8.80 6.62
N VAL A 184 8.96 -8.68 7.02
CA VAL A 184 8.47 -7.53 7.80
C VAL A 184 9.10 -7.50 9.19
N GLY A 185 9.11 -8.63 9.90
CA GLY A 185 9.69 -8.74 11.24
C GLY A 185 11.20 -8.47 11.25
N GLU A 186 11.92 -8.97 10.23
CA GLU A 186 13.35 -8.69 10.05
C GLU A 186 13.61 -7.19 9.88
N GLN A 187 12.79 -6.49 9.07
CA GLN A 187 12.95 -5.06 8.85
C GLN A 187 12.59 -4.23 10.10
N TYR A 188 11.57 -4.62 10.84
CA TYR A 188 11.23 -3.99 12.12
C TYR A 188 12.38 -4.15 13.12
N TYR A 189 12.97 -5.34 13.20
CA TYR A 189 14.13 -5.61 14.06
C TYR A 189 15.31 -4.70 13.72
N ARG A 190 15.66 -4.58 12.43
CA ARG A 190 16.77 -3.71 12.00
C ARG A 190 16.55 -2.25 12.40
N GLN A 191 15.35 -1.70 12.11
CA GLN A 191 15.02 -0.32 12.47
C GLN A 191 15.13 -0.06 13.98
N LEU A 192 14.60 -0.98 14.78
CA LEU A 192 14.63 -0.84 16.23
C LEU A 192 16.00 -1.05 16.84
N SER A 193 16.82 -1.92 16.24
CA SER A 193 18.20 -2.16 16.68
C SER A 193 19.10 -0.95 16.39
N GLU A 194 18.83 -0.18 15.33
CA GLU A 194 19.56 1.03 14.98
C GLU A 194 19.14 2.25 15.81
N LEU A 195 17.86 2.34 16.16
CA LEU A 195 17.27 3.52 16.79
C LEU A 195 17.14 3.43 18.31
N GLU A 196 17.32 2.24 18.89
CA GLU A 196 17.10 1.97 20.32
C GLU A 196 15.77 2.55 20.85
N PHE A 197 14.72 2.49 20.01
CA PHE A 197 13.44 3.15 20.29
C PHE A 197 12.64 2.43 21.37
N CYS A 198 12.60 1.11 21.32
CA CYS A 198 11.92 0.25 22.31
C CYS A 198 12.67 -1.07 22.48
N GLU A 199 12.33 -1.81 23.54
CA GLU A 199 12.96 -3.08 23.86
C GLU A 199 12.21 -4.24 23.19
N ILE A 200 12.84 -4.96 22.26
CA ILE A 200 12.29 -6.20 21.73
C ILE A 200 12.60 -7.33 22.70
N VAL A 201 11.62 -7.77 23.49
CA VAL A 201 11.80 -8.85 24.48
C VAL A 201 11.75 -10.25 23.86
N ALA A 202 10.98 -10.41 22.80
CA ALA A 202 10.87 -11.66 22.05
C ALA A 202 10.30 -11.42 20.65
N PHE A 203 10.44 -12.42 19.79
CA PHE A 203 9.60 -12.59 18.60
C PHE A 203 8.48 -13.58 18.89
N ALA A 204 7.46 -13.61 18.05
CA ALA A 204 6.47 -14.66 18.01
C ALA A 204 6.14 -15.02 16.56
N ASP A 205 5.73 -16.25 16.31
CA ASP A 205 5.31 -16.68 14.99
C ASP A 205 4.30 -17.83 15.09
N THR A 206 3.35 -17.87 14.17
CA THR A 206 2.32 -18.93 14.11
C THR A 206 2.93 -20.33 13.94
N TYR A 207 4.07 -20.40 13.27
CA TYR A 207 4.78 -21.65 12.97
C TYR A 207 6.04 -21.86 13.83
N ALA A 208 6.22 -21.05 14.87
CA ALA A 208 7.34 -21.18 15.78
C ALA A 208 7.29 -22.56 16.47
N LYS A 209 8.47 -23.16 16.61
CA LYS A 209 8.63 -24.39 17.42
C LYS A 209 9.09 -24.00 18.82
N PRO A 210 8.74 -24.78 19.86
CA PRO A 210 9.25 -24.53 21.22
C PRO A 210 10.77 -24.42 21.25
N GLY A 211 11.28 -23.35 21.87
CA GLY A 211 12.72 -23.08 21.95
C GLY A 211 13.33 -22.41 20.72
N ALA A 212 12.54 -22.08 19.68
CA ALA A 212 13.02 -21.37 18.50
C ALA A 212 13.62 -19.99 18.86
N ARG A 213 14.55 -19.55 18.02
CA ARG A 213 15.16 -18.21 18.12
C ARG A 213 15.14 -17.52 16.78
N PHE A 214 14.97 -16.19 16.81
CA PHE A 214 15.09 -15.31 15.65
C PHE A 214 15.91 -14.08 16.07
N GLU A 215 16.90 -13.71 15.28
CA GLU A 215 17.83 -12.61 15.57
C GLU A 215 18.41 -12.67 17.03
N GLY A 216 18.77 -13.89 17.47
CA GLY A 216 19.32 -14.15 18.82
C GLY A 216 18.29 -14.12 19.95
N LYS A 217 17.06 -13.63 19.73
CA LYS A 217 15.99 -13.56 20.71
C LYS A 217 15.08 -14.80 20.66
N ARG A 218 14.35 -15.07 21.76
CA ARG A 218 13.35 -16.16 21.76
C ARG A 218 12.27 -15.89 20.71
N CYS A 219 11.83 -16.94 20.02
CA CYS A 219 10.66 -16.91 19.15
C CYS A 219 9.56 -17.77 19.76
N LEU A 220 8.48 -17.14 20.17
CA LEU A 220 7.39 -17.74 20.94
C LEU A 220 6.30 -18.25 20.01
N THR A 221 5.60 -19.29 20.42
CA THR A 221 4.30 -19.66 19.84
C THR A 221 3.21 -18.68 20.32
N ALA A 222 2.04 -18.68 19.67
CA ALA A 222 0.93 -17.81 20.08
C ALA A 222 0.49 -18.08 21.54
N GLU A 223 0.55 -19.35 21.97
CA GLU A 223 0.21 -19.78 23.33
C GLU A 223 1.25 -19.29 24.35
N GLU A 224 2.54 -19.36 24.01
CA GLU A 224 3.61 -18.86 24.86
C GLU A 224 3.55 -17.34 25.05
N VAL A 225 3.08 -16.58 24.04
CA VAL A 225 2.86 -15.12 24.17
C VAL A 225 1.93 -14.80 25.33
N ARG A 226 0.88 -15.61 25.53
CA ARG A 226 -0.04 -15.45 26.67
C ARG A 226 0.66 -15.68 28.00
N SER A 227 1.52 -16.70 28.09
CA SER A 227 2.20 -17.05 29.34
C SER A 227 3.22 -16.00 29.80
N VAL A 228 3.69 -15.15 28.90
CA VAL A 228 4.67 -14.07 29.20
C VAL A 228 4.04 -12.68 29.23
N GLU A 229 2.73 -12.56 29.37
CA GLU A 229 1.99 -11.28 29.31
C GLU A 229 2.51 -10.20 30.28
N GLN A 230 3.15 -10.56 31.37
CA GLN A 230 3.71 -9.62 32.35
C GLN A 230 5.07 -9.01 31.89
N HIS A 231 5.67 -9.55 30.84
CA HIS A 231 7.02 -9.19 30.41
C HIS A 231 7.06 -8.26 29.20
N TYR A 232 5.90 -7.94 28.61
CA TYR A 232 5.82 -7.01 27.48
C TYR A 232 4.63 -6.05 27.64
N ASP A 233 4.71 -4.94 26.95
CA ASP A 233 3.68 -3.90 26.98
C ASP A 233 2.81 -3.98 25.70
N ARG A 234 3.41 -4.33 24.53
CA ARG A 234 2.69 -4.46 23.25
C ARG A 234 3.15 -5.65 22.41
N ILE A 235 2.25 -6.07 21.53
CA ILE A 235 2.53 -7.00 20.43
C ILE A 235 2.39 -6.22 19.13
N VAL A 236 3.45 -6.11 18.37
CA VAL A 236 3.46 -5.47 17.04
C VAL A 236 3.39 -6.54 15.98
N ILE A 237 2.35 -6.51 15.15
CA ILE A 237 2.14 -7.52 14.12
C ILE A 237 2.96 -7.17 12.89
N ALA A 238 3.93 -8.02 12.59
CA ALA A 238 4.83 -7.91 11.46
C ALA A 238 4.40 -8.85 10.31
N SER A 239 3.16 -8.71 9.86
CA SER A 239 2.59 -9.48 8.76
C SER A 239 1.56 -8.67 7.99
N THR A 240 1.71 -8.59 6.69
CA THR A 240 0.74 -7.97 5.80
C THR A 240 -0.38 -8.94 5.41
N THR A 241 -0.03 -10.19 5.17
CA THR A 241 -0.96 -11.22 4.65
C THR A 241 -1.87 -11.79 5.74
N TYR A 242 -1.32 -12.03 6.93
CA TYR A 242 -2.03 -12.74 8.02
C TYR A 242 -2.42 -11.84 9.19
N HIS A 243 -2.36 -10.52 9.03
CA HIS A 243 -2.60 -9.55 10.10
C HIS A 243 -3.90 -9.80 10.86
N SER A 244 -5.03 -9.87 10.16
CA SER A 244 -6.36 -10.10 10.77
C SER A 244 -6.49 -11.47 11.45
N GLN A 245 -5.86 -12.50 10.89
CA GLN A 245 -5.89 -13.86 11.45
C GLN A 245 -5.08 -13.92 12.74
N ILE A 246 -3.91 -13.28 12.78
CA ILE A 246 -3.05 -13.17 13.97
C ILE A 246 -3.79 -12.43 15.07
N ILE A 247 -4.43 -11.28 14.78
CA ILE A 247 -5.24 -10.53 15.74
C ILE A 247 -6.35 -11.41 16.32
N SER A 248 -7.10 -12.10 15.47
CA SER A 248 -8.19 -12.98 15.89
C SER A 248 -7.68 -14.09 16.80
N ARG A 249 -6.54 -14.70 16.47
CA ARG A 249 -5.90 -15.74 17.29
C ARG A 249 -5.45 -15.19 18.65
N LEU A 250 -4.76 -14.06 18.68
CA LEU A 250 -4.30 -13.45 19.94
C LEU A 250 -5.48 -13.07 20.84
N ARG A 251 -6.57 -12.54 20.26
CA ARG A 251 -7.80 -12.25 21.01
C ARG A 251 -8.46 -13.50 21.57
N SER A 252 -8.51 -14.60 20.81
CA SER A 252 -9.04 -15.89 21.28
C SER A 252 -8.25 -16.47 22.46
N LEU A 253 -6.96 -16.14 22.56
CA LEU A 253 -6.09 -16.47 23.68
C LEU A 253 -6.22 -15.49 24.86
N GLY A 254 -7.12 -14.49 24.77
CA GLY A 254 -7.42 -13.53 25.83
C GLY A 254 -6.44 -12.36 25.91
N ILE A 255 -5.65 -12.10 24.88
CA ILE A 255 -4.81 -10.89 24.80
C ILE A 255 -5.71 -9.67 24.59
N LYS A 256 -5.53 -8.64 25.41
CA LYS A 256 -6.34 -7.42 25.35
C LYS A 256 -6.12 -6.67 24.03
N PRO A 257 -7.21 -6.20 23.36
CA PRO A 257 -7.08 -5.48 22.07
C PRO A 257 -6.12 -4.29 22.11
N GLY A 258 -6.08 -3.53 23.19
CA GLY A 258 -5.19 -2.37 23.36
C GLY A 258 -3.69 -2.70 23.44
N ARG A 259 -3.33 -3.98 23.52
CA ARG A 259 -1.92 -4.44 23.47
C ARG A 259 -1.48 -4.92 22.08
N ILE A 260 -2.39 -4.98 21.11
CA ILE A 260 -2.11 -5.47 19.75
C ILE A 260 -2.09 -4.28 18.80
N VAL A 261 -0.99 -4.15 18.05
CA VAL A 261 -0.72 -3.05 17.11
C VAL A 261 -0.42 -3.62 15.74
#